data_d446833d9e922a0addd0182e3b61fe55
#
_entry.id   d446833d9e922a0addd0182e3b61fe55
#
_cell.length_a   1.000
_cell.length_b   1.000
_cell.length_c   1.000
_cell.angle_alpha   90.00
_cell.angle_beta   90.00
_cell.angle_gamma   90.00
#
_symmetry.space_group_name_H-M   'P 1'
#
loop_
_entity.id
_entity.type
_entity.pdbx_description
1 polymer ?
#
loop_
_entity_poly.entity_id
_entity_poly.type
_entity_poly.pdbx_seq_one_letter_code
_entity_poly.pdbx_strand_id
1 'polypeptide(L)'
;MSGEARALALVVGAGRGERLGYGGPKALVQLAGRPMLEWSVVALQQVSCVDEIVVALPPDRLDAAPEGVLAVAGGSTRSESVRAALAAARSDAEVVVVHDAARPLATPELFARAVGELARTGSDAIVAAVAVGDTIKQVSGSGRAVERTLDRSLLWAAQTPQVFRRRALDVALQAPVELITAATDDAWLVERLGGTVVVLPVHAENFKVTTALDLRLAELLLSERGVAQ
;
A
#
# COMPACT_ATOMS: atom_id res chain seq x y z
N MET A 1 28.73 4.90 -11.91
CA MET A 1 27.63 5.59 -11.19
C MET A 1 26.36 4.87 -11.60
N SER A 2 25.87 3.93 -10.79
CA SER A 2 24.55 3.32 -11.00
C SER A 2 23.54 4.41 -10.64
N GLY A 3 22.83 4.95 -11.65
CA GLY A 3 21.73 5.87 -11.40
C GLY A 3 20.73 5.19 -10.45
N GLU A 4 20.24 5.92 -9.45
CA GLU A 4 19.14 5.44 -8.60
C GLU A 4 18.00 5.02 -9.52
N ALA A 5 17.46 3.82 -9.28
CA ALA A 5 16.35 3.30 -10.07
C ALA A 5 15.13 4.22 -9.89
N ARG A 6 14.68 4.85 -10.98
CA ARG A 6 13.46 5.69 -10.98
C ARG A 6 12.24 4.86 -10.59
N ALA A 7 11.35 5.44 -9.82
CA ALA A 7 10.15 4.79 -9.34
C ALA A 7 8.88 5.61 -9.61
N LEU A 8 7.83 4.93 -10.04
CA LEU A 8 6.46 5.42 -10.12
C LEU A 8 5.72 5.03 -8.82
N ALA A 9 5.06 5.96 -8.16
CA ALA A 9 4.24 5.67 -6.99
C ALA A 9 2.74 5.70 -7.33
N LEU A 10 2.04 4.64 -6.94
CA LEU A 10 0.59 4.49 -7.07
C LEU A 10 -0.04 4.46 -5.68
N VAL A 11 -0.83 5.48 -5.33
CA VAL A 11 -1.50 5.57 -4.03
C VAL A 11 -2.98 5.24 -4.20
N VAL A 12 -3.46 4.19 -3.52
CA VAL A 12 -4.85 3.76 -3.62
C VAL A 12 -5.68 4.32 -2.48
N GLY A 13 -6.65 5.15 -2.84
CA GLY A 13 -7.54 5.88 -1.93
C GLY A 13 -9.03 5.82 -2.30
N ALA A 14 -9.45 4.96 -3.25
CA ALA A 14 -10.83 4.89 -3.75
C ALA A 14 -11.81 4.17 -2.80
N GLY A 15 -11.33 3.57 -1.70
CA GLY A 15 -12.18 2.82 -0.77
C GLY A 15 -13.16 3.70 0.02
N ARG A 16 -14.42 3.23 0.15
CA ARG A 16 -15.52 3.96 0.82
C ARG A 16 -15.33 4.17 2.32
N GLY A 17 -14.52 3.35 3.00
CA GLY A 17 -14.20 3.54 4.42
C GLY A 17 -15.34 3.27 5.39
N GLU A 18 -16.31 2.43 5.04
CA GLU A 18 -17.54 2.15 5.83
C GLU A 18 -17.27 1.82 7.31
N ARG A 19 -16.20 1.08 7.59
CA ARG A 19 -15.81 0.69 8.96
C ARG A 19 -15.32 1.85 9.83
N LEU A 20 -14.94 2.98 9.24
CA LEU A 20 -14.48 4.15 9.97
C LEU A 20 -15.63 5.04 10.46
N GLY A 21 -16.85 4.92 9.84
CA GLY A 21 -18.06 5.61 10.29
C GLY A 21 -18.14 7.11 9.97
N TYR A 22 -17.26 7.66 9.15
CA TYR A 22 -17.17 9.11 8.85
C TYR A 22 -17.99 9.57 7.62
N GLY A 23 -18.78 8.68 7.01
CA GLY A 23 -19.72 9.05 5.93
C GLY A 23 -19.11 9.50 4.61
N GLY A 24 -17.82 9.24 4.37
CA GLY A 24 -17.11 9.63 3.15
C GLY A 24 -15.90 8.74 2.82
N PRO A 25 -15.19 9.03 1.70
CA PRO A 25 -14.01 8.29 1.31
C PRO A 25 -12.94 8.32 2.40
N LYS A 26 -12.47 7.16 2.82
CA LYS A 26 -11.53 7.00 3.93
C LYS A 26 -10.23 7.80 3.75
N ALA A 27 -9.72 7.84 2.53
CA ALA A 27 -8.50 8.58 2.20
C ALA A 27 -8.58 10.10 2.46
N LEU A 28 -9.81 10.64 2.50
CA LEU A 28 -10.08 12.06 2.70
C LEU A 28 -10.46 12.42 4.14
N VAL A 29 -10.50 11.45 5.05
CA VAL A 29 -10.73 11.71 6.48
C VAL A 29 -9.58 12.54 7.03
N GLN A 30 -9.93 13.58 7.81
CA GLN A 30 -8.95 14.46 8.44
C GLN A 30 -8.16 13.69 9.51
N LEU A 31 -6.86 13.84 9.48
CA LEU A 31 -5.91 13.25 10.42
C LEU A 31 -4.83 14.31 10.73
N ALA A 32 -4.76 14.76 11.96
CA ALA A 32 -3.80 15.78 12.39
C ALA A 32 -3.75 17.00 11.45
N GLY A 33 -4.92 17.54 11.09
CA GLY A 33 -5.07 18.80 10.33
C GLY A 33 -4.99 18.70 8.82
N ARG A 34 -4.82 17.49 8.23
CA ARG A 34 -4.81 17.28 6.77
C ARG A 34 -5.47 15.96 6.37
N PRO A 35 -5.96 15.78 5.13
CA PRO A 35 -6.49 14.51 4.66
C PRO A 35 -5.47 13.37 4.83
N MET A 36 -5.94 12.18 5.20
CA MET A 36 -5.08 11.00 5.41
C MET A 36 -4.20 10.68 4.19
N LEU A 37 -4.74 10.81 2.98
CA LEU A 37 -4.02 10.65 1.72
C LEU A 37 -2.78 11.55 1.63
N GLU A 38 -2.91 12.79 2.08
CA GLU A 38 -1.86 13.81 1.93
C GLU A 38 -0.58 13.43 2.68
N TRP A 39 -0.70 12.73 3.82
CA TRP A 39 0.45 12.22 4.56
C TRP A 39 1.32 11.28 3.71
N SER A 40 0.66 10.35 3.01
CA SER A 40 1.35 9.41 2.12
C SER A 40 1.98 10.11 0.91
N VAL A 41 1.28 11.08 0.32
CA VAL A 41 1.78 11.85 -0.83
C VAL A 41 2.99 12.69 -0.43
N VAL A 42 2.92 13.43 0.68
CA VAL A 42 4.04 14.24 1.18
C VAL A 42 5.27 13.37 1.48
N ALA A 43 5.07 12.19 2.07
CA ALA A 43 6.18 11.27 2.33
C ALA A 43 6.81 10.77 1.02
N LEU A 44 6.01 10.44 0.01
CA LEU A 44 6.49 10.00 -1.31
C LEU A 44 7.21 11.11 -2.09
N GLN A 45 6.74 12.35 -1.99
CA GLN A 45 7.38 13.52 -2.62
C GLN A 45 8.80 13.81 -2.09
N GLN A 46 9.12 13.31 -0.89
CA GLN A 46 10.46 13.43 -0.29
C GLN A 46 11.42 12.31 -0.71
N VAL A 47 10.96 11.32 -1.47
CA VAL A 47 11.79 10.19 -1.93
C VAL A 47 12.41 10.54 -3.27
N SER A 48 13.73 10.73 -3.31
CA SER A 48 14.48 11.23 -4.48
C SER A 48 14.29 10.40 -5.76
N CYS A 49 14.06 9.10 -5.62
CA CYS A 49 13.86 8.21 -6.77
C CYS A 49 12.42 8.17 -7.29
N VAL A 50 11.44 8.76 -6.59
CA VAL A 50 10.04 8.83 -7.06
C VAL A 50 9.88 10.04 -7.98
N ASP A 51 9.58 9.80 -9.26
CA ASP A 51 9.46 10.84 -10.29
C ASP A 51 8.01 11.17 -10.67
N GLU A 52 7.07 10.28 -10.38
CA GLU A 52 5.64 10.52 -10.58
C GLU A 52 4.82 9.84 -9.48
N ILE A 53 3.77 10.51 -9.04
CA ILE A 53 2.78 9.98 -8.09
C ILE A 53 1.41 10.03 -8.77
N VAL A 54 0.75 8.86 -8.86
CA VAL A 54 -0.62 8.73 -9.35
C VAL A 54 -1.50 8.27 -8.19
N VAL A 55 -2.61 8.99 -7.97
CA VAL A 55 -3.55 8.72 -6.89
C VAL A 55 -4.87 8.22 -7.46
N ALA A 56 -5.32 7.03 -7.05
CA ALA A 56 -6.64 6.52 -7.39
C ALA A 56 -7.65 6.94 -6.32
N LEU A 57 -8.65 7.73 -6.69
CA LEU A 57 -9.72 8.27 -5.84
C LEU A 57 -11.10 7.84 -6.34
N PRO A 58 -12.17 8.01 -5.53
CA PRO A 58 -13.53 7.90 -6.04
C PRO A 58 -13.75 8.87 -7.21
N PRO A 59 -14.52 8.48 -8.24
CA PRO A 59 -14.69 9.29 -9.46
C PRO A 59 -15.23 10.71 -9.22
N ASP A 60 -16.05 10.88 -8.17
CA ASP A 60 -16.66 12.15 -7.76
C ASP A 60 -15.76 13.00 -6.83
N ARG A 61 -14.51 12.57 -6.57
CA ARG A 61 -13.60 13.22 -5.62
C ARG A 61 -12.18 13.39 -6.17
N LEU A 62 -12.03 13.46 -7.49
CA LEU A 62 -10.71 13.66 -8.12
C LEU A 62 -10.11 15.04 -7.80
N ASP A 63 -10.97 16.03 -7.56
CA ASP A 63 -10.64 17.37 -7.13
C ASP A 63 -9.98 17.45 -5.73
N ALA A 64 -10.14 16.39 -4.92
CA ALA A 64 -9.53 16.30 -3.59
C ALA A 64 -8.08 15.77 -3.61
N ALA A 65 -7.51 15.53 -4.78
CA ALA A 65 -6.12 15.09 -4.88
C ALA A 65 -5.16 16.23 -4.45
N PRO A 66 -4.09 15.90 -3.71
CA PRO A 66 -3.05 16.86 -3.37
C PRO A 66 -2.38 17.47 -4.61
N GLU A 67 -1.78 18.65 -4.44
CA GLU A 67 -1.05 19.30 -5.52
C GLU A 67 0.18 18.46 -5.96
N GLY A 68 0.49 18.53 -7.25
CA GLY A 68 1.66 17.85 -7.83
C GLY A 68 1.49 16.35 -8.10
N VAL A 69 0.27 15.80 -7.99
CA VAL A 69 -0.02 14.40 -8.32
C VAL A 69 -1.03 14.27 -9.47
N LEU A 70 -1.01 13.15 -10.17
CA LEU A 70 -2.03 12.79 -11.14
C LEU A 70 -3.17 12.05 -10.44
N ALA A 71 -4.41 12.56 -10.52
CA ALA A 71 -5.59 11.90 -9.98
C ALA A 71 -6.31 11.09 -11.06
N VAL A 72 -6.74 9.88 -10.71
CA VAL A 72 -7.54 9.01 -11.58
C VAL A 72 -8.70 8.39 -10.82
N ALA A 73 -9.76 8.01 -11.54
CA ALA A 73 -10.85 7.26 -10.95
C ALA A 73 -10.40 5.84 -10.61
N GLY A 74 -10.56 5.44 -9.35
CA GLY A 74 -10.33 4.06 -8.92
C GLY A 74 -11.41 3.10 -9.41
N GLY A 75 -11.09 1.81 -9.44
CA GLY A 75 -12.02 0.74 -9.77
C GLY A 75 -12.85 0.25 -8.58
N SER A 76 -13.64 -0.80 -8.81
CA SER A 76 -14.48 -1.44 -7.80
C SER A 76 -13.68 -2.25 -6.78
N THR A 77 -12.49 -2.69 -7.15
CA THR A 77 -11.55 -3.40 -6.28
C THR A 77 -10.25 -2.61 -6.10
N ARG A 78 -9.43 -3.05 -5.12
CA ARG A 78 -8.12 -2.45 -4.89
C ARG A 78 -7.20 -2.62 -6.11
N SER A 79 -7.11 -3.83 -6.66
CA SER A 79 -6.24 -4.12 -7.83
C SER A 79 -6.74 -3.44 -9.10
N GLU A 80 -8.05 -3.24 -9.29
CA GLU A 80 -8.56 -2.41 -10.37
C GLU A 80 -8.17 -0.94 -10.22
N SER A 81 -8.12 -0.41 -9.00
CA SER A 81 -7.63 0.94 -8.73
C SER A 81 -6.14 1.06 -9.05
N VAL A 82 -5.33 0.06 -8.69
CA VAL A 82 -3.91 -0.01 -9.06
C VAL A 82 -3.75 -0.06 -10.58
N ARG A 83 -4.53 -0.89 -11.27
CA ARG A 83 -4.53 -0.99 -12.73
C ARG A 83 -4.87 0.33 -13.41
N ALA A 84 -5.90 1.03 -12.93
CA ALA A 84 -6.29 2.33 -13.45
C ALA A 84 -5.19 3.38 -13.25
N ALA A 85 -4.56 3.41 -12.07
CA ALA A 85 -3.47 4.32 -11.77
C ALA A 85 -2.22 4.02 -12.63
N LEU A 86 -1.85 2.74 -12.80
CA LEU A 86 -0.72 2.32 -13.62
C LEU A 86 -0.94 2.68 -15.10
N ALA A 87 -2.15 2.49 -15.61
CA ALA A 87 -2.50 2.81 -16.99
C ALA A 87 -2.48 4.31 -17.31
N ALA A 88 -2.72 5.16 -16.32
CA ALA A 88 -2.72 6.62 -16.48
C ALA A 88 -1.32 7.25 -16.28
N ALA A 89 -0.39 6.51 -15.69
CA ALA A 89 0.96 6.99 -15.43
C ALA A 89 1.70 7.36 -16.73
N ARG A 90 2.45 8.44 -16.69
CA ARG A 90 3.28 8.94 -17.80
C ARG A 90 4.72 8.47 -17.68
N SER A 91 5.17 8.20 -16.45
CA SER A 91 6.50 7.68 -16.16
C SER A 91 6.71 6.31 -16.79
N ASP A 92 7.89 6.08 -17.35
CA ASP A 92 8.38 4.80 -17.85
C ASP A 92 9.25 4.06 -16.82
N ALA A 93 9.23 4.50 -15.57
CA ALA A 93 10.01 3.93 -14.48
C ALA A 93 9.83 2.40 -14.39
N GLU A 94 10.95 1.68 -14.24
CA GLU A 94 10.97 0.22 -14.15
C GLU A 94 10.52 -0.31 -12.78
N VAL A 95 10.44 0.57 -11.78
CA VAL A 95 10.00 0.25 -10.42
C VAL A 95 8.66 0.92 -10.16
N VAL A 96 7.71 0.17 -9.59
CA VAL A 96 6.39 0.68 -9.19
C VAL A 96 6.19 0.45 -7.70
N VAL A 97 5.87 1.51 -6.98
CA VAL A 97 5.50 1.50 -5.56
C VAL A 97 3.98 1.56 -5.46
N VAL A 98 3.34 0.56 -4.89
CA VAL A 98 1.90 0.58 -4.59
C VAL A 98 1.72 0.82 -3.10
N HIS A 99 0.94 1.85 -2.75
CA HIS A 99 0.72 2.23 -1.35
C HIS A 99 -0.75 2.50 -1.04
N ASP A 100 -1.20 2.04 0.13
CA ASP A 100 -2.55 2.31 0.63
C ASP A 100 -2.57 3.71 1.30
N ALA A 101 -3.40 4.65 0.81
CA ALA A 101 -3.62 5.96 1.44
C ALA A 101 -4.05 5.86 2.92
N ALA A 102 -4.53 4.69 3.34
CA ALA A 102 -4.91 4.41 4.71
C ALA A 102 -3.74 4.02 5.63
N ARG A 103 -2.48 4.14 5.19
CA ARG A 103 -1.27 3.99 6.01
C ARG A 103 -0.49 5.30 6.08
N PRO A 104 -1.04 6.31 6.74
CA PRO A 104 -0.48 7.67 6.75
C PRO A 104 0.85 7.81 7.50
N LEU A 105 1.27 6.77 8.21
CA LEU A 105 2.48 6.75 9.03
C LEU A 105 3.71 6.21 8.28
N ALA A 106 3.56 5.82 7.01
CA ALA A 106 4.69 5.43 6.18
C ALA A 106 5.65 6.62 5.97
N THR A 107 6.94 6.40 6.20
CA THR A 107 7.95 7.45 6.13
C THR A 107 8.70 7.43 4.78
N PRO A 108 9.34 8.54 4.38
CA PRO A 108 10.19 8.57 3.18
C PRO A 108 11.25 7.46 3.19
N GLU A 109 11.86 7.20 4.35
CA GLU A 109 12.91 6.18 4.52
C GLU A 109 12.36 4.77 4.28
N LEU A 110 11.10 4.51 4.66
CA LEU A 110 10.46 3.22 4.40
C LEU A 110 10.29 2.99 2.90
N PHE A 111 9.83 4.00 2.16
CA PHE A 111 9.69 3.91 0.70
C PHE A 111 11.05 3.72 0.03
N ALA A 112 12.03 4.54 0.36
CA ALA A 112 13.39 4.44 -0.20
C ALA A 112 14.02 3.06 0.09
N ARG A 113 13.87 2.55 1.32
CA ARG A 113 14.34 1.22 1.71
C ARG A 113 13.67 0.11 0.93
N ALA A 114 12.35 0.20 0.70
CA ALA A 114 11.62 -0.81 -0.06
C ALA A 114 12.04 -0.85 -1.54
N VAL A 115 12.28 0.31 -2.16
CA VAL A 115 12.83 0.41 -3.53
C VAL A 115 14.24 -0.17 -3.58
N GLY A 116 15.11 0.19 -2.64
CA GLY A 116 16.47 -0.33 -2.56
C GLY A 116 16.52 -1.86 -2.35
N GLU A 117 15.58 -2.39 -1.57
CA GLU A 117 15.48 -3.84 -1.31
C GLU A 117 15.11 -4.63 -2.57
N LEU A 118 14.25 -4.08 -3.44
CA LEU A 118 13.94 -4.71 -4.73
C LEU A 118 15.18 -4.87 -5.61
N ALA A 119 16.02 -3.83 -5.66
CA ALA A 119 17.28 -3.88 -6.40
C ALA A 119 18.26 -4.88 -5.76
N ARG A 120 18.37 -4.90 -4.42
CA ARG A 120 19.29 -5.76 -3.67
C ARG A 120 18.96 -7.24 -3.80
N THR A 121 17.68 -7.61 -3.75
CA THR A 121 17.24 -9.01 -3.78
C THR A 121 17.12 -9.56 -5.20
N GLY A 122 16.93 -8.69 -6.19
CA GLY A 122 16.65 -9.10 -7.55
C GLY A 122 15.26 -9.74 -7.73
N SER A 123 14.39 -9.70 -6.70
CA SER A 123 13.04 -10.27 -6.72
C SER A 123 12.10 -9.50 -7.66
N ASP A 124 10.91 -10.04 -7.92
CA ASP A 124 9.88 -9.39 -8.71
C ASP A 124 9.04 -8.41 -7.88
N ALA A 125 8.93 -8.67 -6.58
CA ALA A 125 8.27 -7.76 -5.65
C ALA A 125 8.87 -7.79 -4.24
N ILE A 126 8.71 -6.66 -3.52
CA ILE A 126 8.98 -6.50 -2.09
C ILE A 126 7.66 -6.13 -1.41
N VAL A 127 7.38 -6.77 -0.28
CA VAL A 127 6.19 -6.48 0.55
C VAL A 127 6.63 -6.03 1.93
N ALA A 128 6.31 -4.81 2.30
CA ALA A 128 6.45 -4.37 3.68
C ALA A 128 5.55 -5.23 4.58
N ALA A 129 6.08 -5.80 5.65
CA ALA A 129 5.29 -6.66 6.53
C ALA A 129 5.79 -6.65 7.97
N VAL A 130 4.90 -6.97 8.90
CA VAL A 130 5.19 -7.12 10.34
C VAL A 130 5.07 -8.58 10.71
N ALA A 131 6.02 -9.09 11.49
CA ALA A 131 5.94 -10.44 12.04
C ALA A 131 4.68 -10.58 12.94
N VAL A 132 3.98 -11.69 12.81
CA VAL A 132 2.77 -11.93 13.59
C VAL A 132 3.13 -12.18 15.05
N GLY A 133 2.65 -11.32 15.95
CA GLY A 133 2.90 -11.40 17.39
C GLY A 133 2.01 -12.41 18.13
N ASP A 134 0.76 -12.56 17.68
CA ASP A 134 -0.23 -13.42 18.33
C ASP A 134 -0.17 -14.87 17.85
N THR A 135 -0.75 -15.78 18.63
CA THR A 135 -0.95 -17.16 18.20
C THR A 135 -2.11 -17.24 17.22
N ILE A 136 -1.86 -17.70 16.00
CA ILE A 136 -2.85 -17.79 14.93
C ILE A 136 -3.49 -19.20 14.93
N LYS A 137 -4.83 -19.22 15.00
CA LYS A 137 -5.65 -20.43 14.90
C LYS A 137 -6.32 -20.47 13.52
N GLN A 138 -6.08 -21.53 12.78
CA GLN A 138 -6.90 -21.81 11.61
C GLN A 138 -8.16 -22.55 12.07
N VAL A 139 -9.31 -22.08 11.64
CA VAL A 139 -10.62 -22.66 11.98
C VAL A 139 -11.28 -23.25 10.75
N SER A 140 -12.23 -24.17 10.96
CA SER A 140 -13.04 -24.74 9.87
C SER A 140 -13.88 -23.67 9.18
N GLY A 141 -14.11 -23.82 7.86
CA GLY A 141 -14.85 -22.85 7.04
C GLY A 141 -16.31 -22.62 7.47
N SER A 142 -16.92 -23.53 8.22
CA SER A 142 -18.32 -23.47 8.67
C SER A 142 -18.48 -23.18 10.16
N GLY A 143 -17.40 -22.97 10.93
CA GLY A 143 -17.50 -22.86 12.38
C GLY A 143 -16.30 -22.19 13.06
N ARG A 144 -16.30 -22.28 14.38
CA ARG A 144 -15.23 -21.79 15.25
C ARG A 144 -14.32 -22.90 15.79
N ALA A 145 -14.50 -24.15 15.30
CA ALA A 145 -13.65 -25.26 15.70
C ALA A 145 -12.24 -25.05 15.14
N VAL A 146 -11.27 -25.12 16.02
CA VAL A 146 -9.86 -25.00 15.67
C VAL A 146 -9.39 -26.27 14.96
N GLU A 147 -8.91 -26.14 13.73
CA GLU A 147 -8.30 -27.23 12.97
C GLU A 147 -6.83 -27.39 13.32
N ARG A 148 -6.09 -26.27 13.37
CA ARG A 148 -4.68 -26.26 13.73
C ARG A 148 -4.21 -24.89 14.24
N THR A 149 -3.09 -24.90 14.95
CA THR A 149 -2.33 -23.69 15.28
C THR A 149 -1.21 -23.55 14.28
N LEU A 150 -1.12 -22.35 13.66
CA LEU A 150 -0.06 -22.07 12.70
C LEU A 150 1.24 -21.70 13.43
N ASP A 151 2.38 -22.04 12.84
CA ASP A 151 3.68 -21.59 13.32
C ASP A 151 3.85 -20.10 12.97
N ARG A 152 3.69 -19.23 13.98
CA ARG A 152 3.78 -17.77 13.78
C ARG A 152 5.17 -17.31 13.41
N SER A 153 6.23 -18.07 13.62
CA SER A 153 7.58 -17.70 13.23
C SER A 153 7.75 -17.58 11.71
N LEU A 154 6.84 -18.21 10.96
CA LEU A 154 6.77 -18.18 9.48
C LEU A 154 5.69 -17.23 8.94
N LEU A 155 4.98 -16.51 9.82
CA LEU A 155 3.84 -15.67 9.43
C LEU A 155 4.16 -14.19 9.53
N TRP A 156 3.83 -13.49 8.44
CA TRP A 156 3.97 -12.05 8.33
C TRP A 156 2.65 -11.42 7.91
N ALA A 157 2.27 -10.34 8.57
CA ALA A 157 1.12 -9.53 8.19
C ALA A 157 1.55 -8.54 7.11
N ALA A 158 1.11 -8.79 5.87
CA ALA A 158 1.44 -7.95 4.72
C ALA A 158 0.88 -6.53 4.88
N GLN A 159 1.68 -5.55 4.51
CA GLN A 159 1.36 -4.14 4.51
C GLN A 159 1.71 -3.50 3.16
N THR A 160 1.68 -2.18 3.10
CA THR A 160 2.27 -1.39 2.03
C THR A 160 3.28 -0.39 2.62
N PRO A 161 4.34 0.04 1.86
CA PRO A 161 4.48 -0.12 0.41
C PRO A 161 4.67 -1.58 -0.02
N GLN A 162 4.12 -1.89 -1.20
CA GLN A 162 4.50 -3.04 -2.01
C GLN A 162 5.24 -2.50 -3.23
N VAL A 163 6.44 -2.96 -3.47
CA VAL A 163 7.29 -2.46 -4.55
C VAL A 163 7.52 -3.56 -5.56
N PHE A 164 7.35 -3.24 -6.83
CA PHE A 164 7.36 -4.21 -7.92
C PHE A 164 8.33 -3.81 -9.02
N ARG A 165 8.92 -4.79 -9.68
CA ARG A 165 9.35 -4.59 -11.05
C ARG A 165 8.12 -4.31 -11.91
N ARG A 166 8.13 -3.22 -12.67
CA ARG A 166 6.97 -2.82 -13.49
C ARG A 166 6.45 -3.96 -14.33
N ARG A 167 7.33 -4.68 -15.03
CA ARG A 167 6.95 -5.83 -15.86
C ARG A 167 6.19 -6.91 -15.09
N ALA A 168 6.60 -7.21 -13.86
CA ALA A 168 5.93 -8.20 -13.03
C ALA A 168 4.51 -7.75 -12.65
N LEU A 169 4.36 -6.49 -12.28
CA LEU A 169 3.04 -5.91 -11.94
C LEU A 169 2.14 -5.81 -13.18
N ASP A 170 2.67 -5.39 -14.33
CA ASP A 170 1.91 -5.33 -15.60
C ASP A 170 1.33 -6.70 -15.96
N VAL A 171 2.13 -7.76 -15.88
CA VAL A 171 1.68 -9.14 -16.12
C VAL A 171 0.64 -9.57 -15.07
N ALA A 172 0.87 -9.26 -13.81
CA ALA A 172 -0.03 -9.60 -12.71
C ALA A 172 -1.43 -8.96 -12.87
N LEU A 173 -1.48 -7.70 -13.28
CA LEU A 173 -2.74 -6.96 -13.48
C LEU A 173 -3.46 -7.29 -14.81
N GLN A 174 -2.85 -8.08 -15.69
CA GLN A 174 -3.49 -8.66 -16.89
C GLN A 174 -4.09 -10.06 -16.62
N ALA A 175 -3.99 -10.57 -15.40
CA ALA A 175 -4.58 -11.86 -15.00
C ALA A 175 -6.11 -11.86 -15.24
N PRO A 176 -6.75 -13.04 -15.37
CA PRO A 176 -8.20 -13.17 -15.47
C PRO A 176 -8.92 -12.41 -14.35
N VAL A 177 -10.11 -11.84 -14.67
CA VAL A 177 -10.86 -10.99 -13.73
C VAL A 177 -11.21 -11.71 -12.43
N GLU A 178 -11.43 -13.01 -12.48
CA GLU A 178 -11.72 -13.85 -11.31
C GLU A 178 -10.51 -13.88 -10.36
N LEU A 179 -9.30 -13.94 -10.89
CA LEU A 179 -8.07 -13.94 -10.12
C LEU A 179 -7.81 -12.55 -9.51
N ILE A 180 -8.00 -11.48 -10.28
CA ILE A 180 -7.89 -10.10 -9.80
C ILE A 180 -8.89 -9.82 -8.69
N THR A 181 -10.12 -10.30 -8.82
CA THR A 181 -11.18 -10.11 -7.81
C THR A 181 -10.91 -10.89 -6.53
N ALA A 182 -10.29 -12.07 -6.63
CA ALA A 182 -9.91 -12.89 -5.49
C ALA A 182 -8.62 -12.41 -4.79
N ALA A 183 -7.86 -11.51 -5.42
CA ALA A 183 -6.59 -11.05 -4.88
C ALA A 183 -6.77 -10.26 -3.57
N THR A 184 -6.03 -10.63 -2.56
CA THR A 184 -5.97 -9.91 -1.28
C THR A 184 -5.05 -8.68 -1.36
N ASP A 185 -4.01 -8.78 -2.21
CA ASP A 185 -3.09 -7.70 -2.58
C ASP A 185 -2.45 -7.98 -3.96
N ASP A 186 -1.64 -7.04 -4.46
CA ASP A 186 -1.05 -7.19 -5.79
C ASP A 186 0.16 -8.15 -5.78
N ALA A 187 0.85 -8.28 -4.65
CA ALA A 187 1.95 -9.23 -4.49
C ALA A 187 1.47 -10.69 -4.60
N TRP A 188 0.28 -10.98 -4.08
CA TRP A 188 -0.35 -12.30 -4.25
C TRP A 188 -0.57 -12.66 -5.72
N LEU A 189 -0.92 -11.69 -6.57
CA LEU A 189 -1.04 -11.92 -8.02
C LEU A 189 0.32 -12.29 -8.64
N VAL A 190 1.39 -11.61 -8.23
CA VAL A 190 2.76 -11.91 -8.69
C VAL A 190 3.16 -13.32 -8.26
N GLU A 191 2.91 -13.72 -7.00
CA GLU A 191 3.15 -15.07 -6.49
C GLU A 191 2.40 -16.14 -7.30
N ARG A 192 1.12 -15.90 -7.57
CA ARG A 192 0.26 -16.83 -8.33
C ARG A 192 0.73 -17.07 -9.76
N LEU A 193 1.44 -16.11 -10.34
CA LEU A 193 2.02 -16.20 -11.68
C LEU A 193 3.48 -16.70 -11.66
N GLY A 194 3.97 -17.16 -10.50
CA GLY A 194 5.30 -17.74 -10.35
C GLY A 194 6.42 -16.72 -10.14
N GLY A 195 6.08 -15.46 -9.87
CA GLY A 195 7.06 -14.42 -9.52
C GLY A 195 7.60 -14.57 -8.09
N THR A 196 8.76 -14.03 -7.86
CA THR A 196 9.45 -14.05 -6.55
C THR A 196 9.06 -12.83 -5.73
N VAL A 197 8.46 -13.05 -4.56
CA VAL A 197 8.09 -12.00 -3.61
C VAL A 197 8.92 -12.14 -2.33
N VAL A 198 9.49 -11.03 -1.86
CA VAL A 198 10.31 -10.99 -0.64
C VAL A 198 9.69 -10.04 0.39
N VAL A 199 9.65 -10.48 1.64
CA VAL A 199 9.17 -9.67 2.76
C VAL A 199 10.23 -8.69 3.22
N LEU A 200 9.86 -7.42 3.39
CA LEU A 200 10.64 -6.40 4.05
C LEU A 200 10.09 -6.18 5.47
N PRO A 201 10.83 -6.55 6.52
CA PRO A 201 10.40 -6.29 7.90
C PRO A 201 10.26 -4.79 8.18
N VAL A 202 9.11 -4.40 8.75
CA VAL A 202 8.81 -3.00 9.13
C VAL A 202 8.29 -2.90 10.55
N HIS A 203 8.23 -1.67 11.09
CA HIS A 203 7.67 -1.40 12.40
C HIS A 203 6.14 -1.49 12.39
N ALA A 204 5.56 -1.87 13.54
CA ALA A 204 4.12 -1.96 13.74
C ALA A 204 3.39 -0.61 13.57
N GLU A 205 4.10 0.51 13.71
CA GLU A 205 3.56 1.85 13.50
C GLU A 205 3.01 2.09 12.08
N ASN A 206 3.48 1.35 11.08
CA ASN A 206 2.96 1.44 9.71
C ASN A 206 1.60 0.72 9.57
N PHE A 207 0.77 0.72 10.60
CA PHE A 207 -0.55 0.08 10.56
C PHE A 207 -1.53 0.79 9.62
N LYS A 208 -2.56 0.05 9.19
CA LYS A 208 -3.64 0.58 8.36
C LYS A 208 -4.72 1.16 9.26
N VAL A 209 -4.98 2.45 9.16
CA VAL A 209 -6.12 3.10 9.83
C VAL A 209 -7.41 2.49 9.29
N THR A 210 -8.17 1.78 10.12
CA THR A 210 -9.43 1.10 9.73
C THR A 210 -10.58 1.41 10.66
N THR A 211 -10.28 1.76 11.90
CA THR A 211 -11.24 2.06 12.96
C THR A 211 -11.00 3.45 13.54
N ALA A 212 -11.96 3.95 14.33
CA ALA A 212 -11.79 5.22 15.05
C ALA A 212 -10.65 5.15 16.08
N LEU A 213 -10.34 3.96 16.61
CA LEU A 213 -9.19 3.78 17.52
C LEU A 213 -7.88 3.94 16.77
N ASP A 214 -7.77 3.34 15.56
CA ASP A 214 -6.58 3.48 14.73
C ASP A 214 -6.34 4.95 14.37
N LEU A 215 -7.42 5.71 14.07
CA LEU A 215 -7.32 7.12 13.74
C LEU A 215 -6.72 7.92 14.91
N ARG A 216 -7.24 7.74 16.13
CA ARG A 216 -6.70 8.41 17.32
C ARG A 216 -5.25 8.03 17.60
N LEU A 217 -4.90 6.76 17.40
CA LEU A 217 -3.51 6.31 17.58
C LEU A 217 -2.59 6.95 16.53
N ALA A 218 -3.04 7.03 15.28
CA ALA A 218 -2.29 7.71 14.21
C ALA A 218 -2.10 9.21 14.49
N GLU A 219 -3.13 9.90 15.03
CA GLU A 219 -3.02 11.31 15.43
C GLU A 219 -1.99 11.51 16.54
N LEU A 220 -1.99 10.64 17.56
CA LEU A 220 -1.00 10.69 18.62
C LEU A 220 0.42 10.56 18.08
N LEU A 221 0.68 9.53 17.28
CA LEU A 221 2.01 9.27 16.72
C LEU A 221 2.49 10.39 15.77
N LEU A 222 1.58 10.99 15.00
CA LEU A 222 1.93 12.13 14.14
C LEU A 222 2.24 13.39 14.96
N SER A 223 1.50 13.63 16.06
CA SER A 223 1.78 14.76 16.95
C SER A 223 3.15 14.63 17.63
N GLU A 224 3.52 13.44 18.07
CA GLU A 224 4.83 13.17 18.65
C GLU A 224 5.97 13.39 17.65
N ARG A 225 5.79 12.97 16.37
CA ARG A 225 6.75 13.24 15.30
C ARG A 225 6.90 14.73 14.98
N GLY A 226 5.81 15.51 15.04
CA GLY A 226 5.82 16.97 14.82
C GLY A 226 6.48 17.78 15.93
N VAL A 227 6.50 17.26 17.16
CA VAL A 227 7.19 17.88 18.30
C VAL A 227 8.70 17.59 18.29
N ALA A 228 9.12 16.54 17.59
CA ALA A 228 10.52 16.12 17.50
C ALA A 228 11.31 16.82 16.35
N GLN A 229 10.64 17.66 15.55
CA GLN A 229 11.23 18.51 14.50
C GLN A 229 11.30 19.98 14.93
#